data_359648c39e0a4d3896c0ad22544829c6
#
_entry.id   359648c39e0a4d3896c0ad22544829c6
#
_cell.length_a   1.000
_cell.length_b   1.000
_cell.length_c   1.000
_cell.angle_alpha   90.00
_cell.angle_beta   90.00
_cell.angle_gamma   90.00
#
_symmetry.space_group_name_H-M   'P 1'
#
loop_
_entity.id
_entity.type
_entity.pdbx_description
1 polymer ?
#
loop_
_entity_poly.entity_id
_entity_poly.type
_entity_poly.pdbx_seq_one_letter_code
_entity_poly.pdbx_strand_id
1 'polypeptide(L)'
;MTYFARTENRSRFSSISLICIIFLCNIPVLKTFNLLKNQAAMLPRTTFSVVFFCKKTKVTKKGKAPIYARITTTGQSTEVYTQCQIEPERWNQRLERSLYKDEVDQQINRIIASYRASILAAYDRLIQENRTPTC
;
A
#
# COMPACT_ATOMS: atom_id res chain seq x y z
N MET A 1 29.11 -47.53 31.62
CA MET A 1 28.80 -46.64 32.74
C MET A 1 29.48 -45.31 32.52
N THR A 2 28.80 -44.37 31.90
CA THR A 2 29.32 -42.99 31.71
C THR A 2 28.14 -42.04 31.69
N TYR A 3 28.09 -41.17 32.68
CA TYR A 3 27.03 -40.19 32.89
C TYR A 3 27.17 -39.00 31.94
N PHE A 4 26.09 -38.70 31.33
CA PHE A 4 25.88 -37.55 30.46
C PHE A 4 25.66 -36.29 31.31
N ALA A 5 26.51 -35.31 31.27
CA ALA A 5 26.32 -34.01 31.88
C ALA A 5 25.75 -33.03 30.83
N ARG A 6 24.50 -32.70 30.97
CA ARG A 6 23.75 -31.72 30.18
C ARG A 6 23.99 -30.34 30.80
N THR A 7 24.74 -29.50 30.16
CA THR A 7 24.84 -28.09 30.56
C THR A 7 23.76 -27.26 29.81
N GLU A 8 22.68 -26.95 30.53
CA GLU A 8 21.76 -25.93 30.13
C GLU A 8 22.36 -24.54 30.41
N ASN A 9 22.72 -23.85 29.36
CA ASN A 9 23.10 -22.42 29.44
C ASN A 9 21.87 -21.54 29.28
N ARG A 10 21.21 -21.28 30.38
CA ARG A 10 20.04 -20.39 30.50
C ARG A 10 20.57 -18.98 30.73
N SER A 11 20.82 -18.22 29.66
CA SER A 11 21.07 -16.79 29.75
C SER A 11 19.76 -16.08 30.12
N ARG A 12 19.54 -15.89 31.42
CA ARG A 12 18.60 -14.92 31.95
C ARG A 12 19.12 -13.52 31.64
N PHE A 13 18.64 -12.91 30.56
CA PHE A 13 18.73 -11.45 30.41
C PHE A 13 17.79 -10.84 31.42
N SER A 14 18.38 -10.35 32.49
CA SER A 14 17.72 -9.67 33.58
C SER A 14 17.13 -8.35 33.07
N SER A 15 15.81 -8.22 33.07
CA SER A 15 15.04 -7.01 32.75
C SER A 15 15.37 -5.79 33.65
N ILE A 16 16.23 -5.97 34.64
CA ILE A 16 16.62 -4.92 35.59
C ILE A 16 17.64 -3.97 35.00
N SER A 17 18.46 -4.40 34.02
CA SER A 17 19.52 -3.57 33.44
C SER A 17 18.97 -2.47 32.51
N LEU A 18 17.82 -2.70 31.86
CA LEU A 18 17.19 -1.69 30.98
C LEU A 18 16.55 -0.54 31.77
N ILE A 19 16.00 -0.82 32.94
CA ILE A 19 15.37 0.18 33.80
C ILE A 19 16.42 1.11 34.44
N CYS A 20 17.61 0.58 34.79
CA CYS A 20 18.71 1.39 35.30
C CYS A 20 19.29 2.35 34.27
N ILE A 21 19.34 1.98 32.99
CA ILE A 21 19.82 2.86 31.92
C ILE A 21 18.87 4.03 31.67
N ILE A 22 17.56 3.80 31.82
CA ILE A 22 16.54 4.86 31.67
C ILE A 22 16.57 5.83 32.86
N PHE A 23 16.92 5.35 34.06
CA PHE A 23 16.95 6.20 35.26
C PHE A 23 18.23 7.03 35.41
N LEU A 24 19.35 6.61 34.81
CA LEU A 24 20.64 7.33 34.89
C LEU A 24 20.83 8.37 33.76
N CYS A 25 20.11 8.25 32.66
CA CYS A 25 20.03 9.31 31.66
C CYS A 25 18.78 10.15 31.92
N ASN A 26 18.93 11.24 32.62
CA ASN A 26 17.91 12.26 32.94
C ASN A 26 17.52 13.03 31.67
N ILE A 27 17.23 12.29 30.58
CA ILE A 27 16.76 12.84 29.29
C ILE A 27 15.24 12.85 29.36
N PRO A 28 14.59 14.01 29.34
CA PRO A 28 13.15 14.10 29.41
C PRO A 28 12.57 13.41 28.18
N VAL A 29 11.84 12.32 28.40
CA VAL A 29 11.16 11.49 27.40
C VAL A 29 10.30 12.33 26.42
N LEU A 30 9.82 13.47 26.89
CA LEU A 30 9.10 14.47 26.09
C LEU A 30 9.93 15.12 24.97
N LYS A 31 11.24 15.26 25.13
CA LYS A 31 12.10 15.85 24.08
C LYS A 31 12.39 14.85 22.96
N THR A 32 12.54 13.56 23.26
CA THR A 32 12.74 12.52 22.24
C THR A 32 11.48 12.28 21.42
N PHE A 33 10.31 12.37 22.05
CA PHE A 33 9.04 12.22 21.33
C PHE A 33 8.76 13.38 20.34
N ASN A 34 9.17 14.59 20.68
CA ASN A 34 9.08 15.75 19.77
C ASN A 34 10.11 15.70 18.63
N LEU A 35 11.30 15.10 18.88
CA LEU A 35 12.30 14.94 17.84
C LEU A 35 11.84 13.93 16.76
N LEU A 36 11.19 12.85 17.17
CA LEU A 36 10.60 11.86 16.25
C LEU A 36 9.43 12.45 15.43
N LYS A 37 8.63 13.33 16.01
CA LYS A 37 7.57 14.04 15.27
C LYS A 37 8.14 14.99 14.20
N ASN A 38 9.26 15.64 14.46
CA ASN A 38 9.89 16.56 13.50
C ASN A 38 10.62 15.84 12.37
N GLN A 39 11.09 14.61 12.58
CA GLN A 39 11.68 13.79 11.50
C GLN A 39 10.63 13.22 10.56
N ALA A 40 9.42 12.93 11.05
CA ALA A 40 8.32 12.49 10.17
C ALA A 40 7.84 13.60 9.21
N ALA A 41 8.11 14.87 9.49
CA ALA A 41 7.75 16.00 8.65
C ALA A 41 8.72 16.25 7.46
N MET A 42 9.86 15.58 7.43
CA MET A 42 10.88 15.74 6.37
C MET A 42 10.87 14.65 5.29
N LEU A 43 10.00 13.66 5.41
CA LEU A 43 9.83 12.71 4.31
C LEU A 43 9.15 13.44 3.14
N PRO A 44 9.73 13.42 1.93
CA PRO A 44 9.07 13.99 0.77
C PRO A 44 7.70 13.32 0.66
N ARG A 45 6.63 14.13 0.65
CA ARG A 45 5.27 13.63 0.46
C ARG A 45 5.16 13.12 -0.97
N THR A 46 5.54 11.87 -1.19
CA THR A 46 5.27 11.19 -2.43
C THR A 46 3.76 10.95 -2.49
N THR A 47 3.07 11.74 -3.29
CA THR A 47 1.65 11.52 -3.55
C THR A 47 1.52 10.32 -4.47
N PHE A 48 0.94 9.24 -3.96
CA PHE A 48 0.58 8.07 -4.76
C PHE A 48 -0.94 7.87 -4.72
N SER A 49 -1.55 7.75 -5.88
CA SER A 49 -2.98 7.44 -5.99
C SER A 49 -3.26 6.56 -7.21
N VAL A 50 -4.23 5.68 -7.07
CA VAL A 50 -4.74 4.81 -8.14
C VAL A 50 -6.24 5.01 -8.25
N VAL A 51 -6.70 5.46 -9.41
CA VAL A 51 -8.11 5.73 -9.69
C VAL A 51 -8.53 4.93 -10.93
N PHE A 52 -9.61 4.18 -10.81
CA PHE A 52 -10.22 3.48 -11.96
C PHE A 52 -11.35 4.32 -12.54
N PHE A 53 -11.39 4.42 -13.87
CA PHE A 53 -12.41 5.19 -14.55
C PHE A 53 -12.80 4.57 -15.88
N CYS A 54 -14.05 4.78 -16.25
CA CYS A 54 -14.59 4.36 -17.53
C CYS A 54 -14.39 5.48 -18.56
N LYS A 55 -13.68 5.20 -19.66
CA LYS A 55 -13.37 6.19 -20.70
C LYS A 55 -14.53 6.32 -21.68
N LYS A 56 -15.49 7.17 -21.36
CA LYS A 56 -16.72 7.39 -22.14
C LYS A 56 -16.47 7.93 -23.57
N THR A 57 -15.29 8.49 -23.82
CA THR A 57 -14.91 8.97 -25.17
C THR A 57 -14.52 7.86 -26.14
N LYS A 58 -14.29 6.64 -25.65
CA LYS A 58 -13.92 5.48 -26.45
C LYS A 58 -14.96 4.35 -26.38
N VAL A 59 -16.24 4.70 -26.53
CA VAL A 59 -17.31 3.69 -26.54
C VAL A 59 -17.20 2.87 -27.83
N THR A 60 -17.24 1.55 -27.69
CA THR A 60 -17.24 0.61 -28.82
C THR A 60 -18.60 0.60 -29.52
N LYS A 61 -18.65 0.08 -30.76
CA LYS A 61 -19.91 -0.09 -31.51
C LYS A 61 -20.95 -0.92 -30.73
N LYS A 62 -20.55 -1.68 -29.73
CA LYS A 62 -21.41 -2.49 -28.86
C LYS A 62 -21.91 -1.71 -27.62
N GLY A 63 -21.72 -0.41 -27.54
CA GLY A 63 -22.11 0.42 -26.40
C GLY A 63 -21.22 0.29 -25.15
N LYS A 64 -20.11 -0.46 -25.21
CA LYS A 64 -19.22 -0.67 -24.07
C LYS A 64 -18.05 0.29 -24.11
N ALA A 65 -17.69 0.86 -22.97
CA ALA A 65 -16.54 1.73 -22.80
C ALA A 65 -15.41 1.00 -22.03
N PRO A 66 -14.15 1.21 -22.39
CA PRO A 66 -13.01 0.60 -21.73
C PRO A 66 -12.75 1.23 -20.36
N ILE A 67 -12.31 0.40 -19.40
CA ILE A 67 -11.90 0.83 -18.07
C ILE A 67 -10.38 1.01 -18.06
N TYR A 68 -9.92 2.15 -17.52
CA TYR A 68 -8.52 2.47 -17.31
C TYR A 68 -8.22 2.68 -15.85
N ALA A 69 -7.02 2.30 -15.43
CA ALA A 69 -6.44 2.69 -14.16
C ALA A 69 -5.53 3.90 -14.39
N ARG A 70 -5.78 5.01 -13.70
CA ARG A 70 -4.87 6.17 -13.65
C ARG A 70 -4.04 6.05 -12.38
N ILE A 71 -2.73 5.95 -12.56
CA ILE A 71 -1.74 5.91 -11.48
C ILE A 71 -1.08 7.27 -11.45
N THR A 72 -1.12 7.94 -10.31
CA THR A 72 -0.47 9.23 -10.11
C THR A 72 0.62 9.09 -9.07
N THR A 73 1.83 9.51 -9.41
CA THR A 73 2.99 9.47 -8.51
C THR A 73 3.76 10.79 -8.64
N THR A 74 4.00 11.48 -7.54
CA THR A 74 4.79 12.73 -7.50
C THR A 74 4.36 13.77 -8.54
N GLY A 75 3.05 13.88 -8.80
CA GLY A 75 2.48 14.84 -9.75
C GLY A 75 2.46 14.37 -11.21
N GLN A 76 3.08 13.26 -11.54
CA GLN A 76 2.98 12.61 -12.86
C GLN A 76 1.87 11.56 -12.85
N SER A 77 1.18 11.39 -13.97
CA SER A 77 0.13 10.39 -14.10
C SER A 77 0.26 9.57 -15.38
N THR A 78 0.01 8.27 -15.26
CA THR A 78 -0.07 7.35 -16.40
C THR A 78 -1.38 6.62 -16.41
N GLU A 79 -1.85 6.19 -17.58
CA GLU A 79 -3.11 5.45 -17.76
C GLU A 79 -2.81 4.06 -18.29
N VAL A 80 -3.27 3.04 -17.56
CA VAL A 80 -3.12 1.64 -17.93
C VAL A 80 -4.49 1.05 -18.27
N TYR A 81 -4.61 0.41 -19.42
CA TYR A 81 -5.83 -0.28 -19.81
C TYR A 81 -5.99 -1.59 -19.03
N THR A 82 -7.14 -1.79 -18.40
CA THR A 82 -7.41 -2.99 -17.59
C THR A 82 -7.93 -4.18 -18.39
N GLN A 83 -8.05 -4.04 -19.72
CA GLN A 83 -8.64 -5.03 -20.63
C GLN A 83 -10.12 -5.33 -20.37
N CYS A 84 -10.75 -4.55 -19.49
CA CYS A 84 -12.17 -4.66 -19.19
C CYS A 84 -12.97 -3.56 -19.92
N GLN A 85 -14.19 -3.91 -20.29
CA GLN A 85 -15.15 -3.00 -20.91
C GLN A 85 -16.49 -3.13 -20.20
N ILE A 86 -17.15 -2.02 -19.95
CA ILE A 86 -18.45 -1.94 -19.27
C ILE A 86 -19.36 -0.92 -19.96
N GLU A 87 -20.65 -1.10 -19.85
CA GLU A 87 -21.61 -0.06 -20.25
C GLU A 87 -21.45 1.16 -19.33
N PRO A 88 -21.31 2.38 -19.88
CA PRO A 88 -21.05 3.58 -19.08
C PRO A 88 -22.08 3.85 -17.98
N GLU A 89 -23.33 3.43 -18.19
CA GLU A 89 -24.43 3.58 -17.23
C GLU A 89 -24.31 2.66 -16.02
N ARG A 90 -23.65 1.52 -16.19
CA ARG A 90 -23.42 0.52 -15.13
C ARG A 90 -22.23 0.85 -14.25
N TRP A 91 -21.39 1.82 -14.66
CA TRP A 91 -20.19 2.22 -13.94
C TRP A 91 -20.46 3.32 -12.93
N ASN A 92 -20.11 3.05 -11.66
CA ASN A 92 -20.11 4.08 -10.62
C ASN A 92 -18.70 4.63 -10.42
N GLN A 93 -18.47 5.86 -10.87
CA GLN A 93 -17.15 6.51 -10.78
C GLN A 93 -16.73 6.80 -9.34
N ARG A 94 -17.66 7.11 -8.46
CA ARG A 94 -17.35 7.41 -7.05
C ARG A 94 -16.88 6.18 -6.29
N LEU A 95 -17.45 5.02 -6.59
CA LEU A 95 -17.10 3.74 -5.98
C LEU A 95 -16.04 2.99 -6.78
N GLU A 96 -15.72 3.46 -7.98
CA GLU A 96 -14.77 2.84 -8.92
C GLU A 96 -15.08 1.36 -9.19
N ARG A 97 -16.37 1.05 -9.35
CA ARG A 97 -16.87 -0.29 -9.61
C ARG A 97 -18.24 -0.30 -10.28
N SER A 98 -18.64 -1.45 -10.83
CA SER A 98 -20.03 -1.67 -11.21
C SER A 98 -20.91 -1.91 -9.98
N LEU A 99 -22.13 -1.35 -10.01
CA LEU A 99 -23.14 -1.55 -8.98
C LEU A 99 -24.02 -2.77 -9.23
N TYR A 100 -24.00 -3.30 -10.44
CA TYR A 100 -24.82 -4.44 -10.81
C TYR A 100 -24.22 -5.74 -10.26
N LYS A 101 -25.08 -6.71 -9.98
CA LYS A 101 -24.71 -7.98 -9.37
C LYS A 101 -24.60 -9.13 -10.38
N ASP A 102 -24.67 -8.81 -11.67
CA ASP A 102 -24.52 -9.78 -12.73
C ASP A 102 -23.13 -10.42 -12.69
N GLU A 103 -23.01 -11.64 -13.12
CA GLU A 103 -21.76 -12.39 -13.10
C GLU A 103 -20.62 -11.65 -13.84
N VAL A 104 -20.92 -11.04 -14.97
CA VAL A 104 -19.97 -10.25 -15.77
C VAL A 104 -19.46 -9.05 -14.98
N ASP A 105 -20.36 -8.32 -14.32
CA ASP A 105 -20.01 -7.13 -13.52
C ASP A 105 -19.21 -7.50 -12.26
N GLN A 106 -19.57 -8.63 -11.64
CA GLN A 106 -18.78 -9.16 -10.52
C GLN A 106 -17.37 -9.57 -10.96
N GLN A 107 -17.24 -10.17 -12.14
CA GLN A 107 -15.94 -10.52 -12.71
C GLN A 107 -15.09 -9.26 -12.98
N ILE A 108 -15.69 -8.22 -13.57
CA ILE A 108 -15.03 -6.92 -13.77
C ILE A 108 -14.56 -6.34 -12.44
N ASN A 109 -15.42 -6.35 -11.41
CA ASN A 109 -15.06 -5.85 -10.08
C ASN A 109 -13.90 -6.64 -9.45
N ARG A 110 -13.84 -7.98 -9.62
CA ARG A 110 -12.70 -8.81 -9.17
C ARG A 110 -11.41 -8.46 -9.91
N ILE A 111 -11.48 -8.27 -11.22
CA ILE A 111 -10.32 -7.88 -12.03
C ILE A 111 -9.78 -6.52 -11.57
N ILE A 112 -10.65 -5.53 -11.36
CA ILE A 112 -10.27 -4.21 -10.86
C ILE A 112 -9.59 -4.31 -9.49
N ALA A 113 -10.14 -5.12 -8.57
CA ALA A 113 -9.56 -5.35 -7.25
C ALA A 113 -8.17 -6.00 -7.36
N SER A 114 -7.98 -6.97 -8.25
CA SER A 114 -6.69 -7.60 -8.52
C SER A 114 -5.65 -6.61 -9.08
N TYR A 115 -6.04 -5.78 -10.06
CA TYR A 115 -5.17 -4.72 -10.57
C TYR A 115 -4.76 -3.75 -9.47
N ARG A 116 -5.70 -3.31 -8.63
CA ARG A 116 -5.42 -2.41 -7.50
C ARG A 116 -4.40 -3.04 -6.54
N ALA A 117 -4.61 -4.29 -6.15
CA ALA A 117 -3.69 -5.01 -5.26
C ALA A 117 -2.28 -5.15 -5.88
N SER A 118 -2.19 -5.48 -7.16
CA SER A 118 -0.91 -5.61 -7.87
C SER A 118 -0.15 -4.29 -7.97
N ILE A 119 -0.85 -3.18 -8.24
CA ILE A 119 -0.25 -1.85 -8.34
C ILE A 119 0.26 -1.40 -6.96
N LEU A 120 -0.53 -1.60 -5.89
CA LEU A 120 -0.12 -1.28 -4.53
C LEU A 120 1.09 -2.11 -4.09
N ALA A 121 1.09 -3.42 -4.36
CA ALA A 121 2.21 -4.29 -4.03
C ALA A 121 3.50 -3.90 -4.79
N ALA A 122 3.39 -3.49 -6.06
CA ALA A 122 4.52 -2.98 -6.82
C ALA A 122 5.07 -1.68 -6.25
N TYR A 123 4.18 -0.76 -5.84
CA TYR A 123 4.57 0.49 -5.19
C TYR A 123 5.29 0.24 -3.87
N ASP A 124 4.74 -0.62 -3.00
CA ASP A 124 5.36 -0.97 -1.71
C ASP A 124 6.75 -1.58 -1.90
N ARG A 125 6.92 -2.44 -2.92
CA ARG A 125 8.23 -3.02 -3.25
C ARG A 125 9.25 -1.95 -3.65
N LEU A 126 8.86 -0.98 -4.49
CA LEU A 126 9.73 0.12 -4.89
C LEU A 126 10.17 0.96 -3.69
N ILE A 127 9.25 1.23 -2.76
CA ILE A 127 9.57 1.95 -1.52
C ILE A 127 10.56 1.16 -0.64
N GLN A 128 10.37 -0.15 -0.50
CA GLN A 128 11.29 -1.01 0.26
C GLN A 128 12.69 -1.06 -0.36
N GLU A 129 12.79 -1.00 -1.67
CA GLU A 129 14.06 -0.94 -2.43
C GLU A 129 14.68 0.47 -2.45
N ASN A 130 14.12 1.45 -1.75
CA ASN A 130 14.51 2.87 -1.79
C ASN A 130 14.57 3.45 -3.22
N ARG A 131 13.75 2.94 -4.14
CA ARG A 131 13.62 3.42 -5.49
C ARG A 131 12.45 4.40 -5.57
N THR A 132 12.66 5.54 -6.21
CA THR A 132 11.56 6.49 -6.45
C THR A 132 10.63 5.93 -7.52
N PRO A 133 9.35 5.70 -7.21
CA PRO A 133 8.39 5.28 -8.22
C PRO A 133 8.20 6.42 -9.24
N THR A 134 8.44 6.11 -10.50
CA THR A 134 8.20 7.01 -11.64
C THR A 134 7.10 6.44 -12.53
N CYS A 135 6.26 7.30 -13.08
CA CYS A 135 5.23 6.91 -14.06
C CYS A 135 5.77 6.85 -15.47
#